data_b98ba3d31c77ef5b91f8751238e07e48
#
_entry.id   b98ba3d31c77ef5b91f8751238e07e48
#
_cell.length_a   1.000
_cell.length_b   1.000
_cell.length_c   1.000
_cell.angle_alpha   90.00
_cell.angle_beta   90.00
_cell.angle_gamma   90.00
#
_symmetry.space_group_name_H-M   'P 1'
#
loop_
_entity.id
_entity.type
_entity.pdbx_description
1 polymer ?
#
loop_
_entity_poly.entity_id
_entity_poly.type
_entity_poly.pdbx_seq_one_letter_code
_entity_poly.pdbx_strand_id
1 'polypeptide(L)'
;FLGWVTEGIFDDKTMPGHKIMVPFAFRGAYTVKAVAPAGDYTVTETVATLTDAAGKDVPVTMLQRWPVKVPIKCFVERLAPEETLETTVRTIDTFFPVAVGGTYCIPGPFGAGKTVLQQTTARYAKVDVVISAACGERAGEVVETLKEFPEIVDPKTGQSLMKRTVIICNTSSMPVASREASVYTAVTLAEYFRQMGLNVLVLADSTSRWAQAMRELSGRLEEIPGEEAFPAYLESRIAAFYERAGRVRLRSGATGSVTIGGTVSPAGGNFDEPVTQATLKVVGGFH
;
A
#
# COMPACT_ATOMS: atom_id res chain seq x y z
N PHE A 1 -9.30 17.57 8.48
CA PHE A 1 -8.04 17.40 9.22
C PHE A 1 -8.07 18.23 10.49
N LEU A 2 -7.49 17.71 11.58
CA LEU A 2 -7.51 18.35 12.91
C LEU A 2 -6.19 19.07 13.22
N GLY A 3 -5.13 18.72 12.53
CA GLY A 3 -3.80 19.30 12.73
C GLY A 3 -2.74 18.61 11.88
N TRP A 4 -1.49 18.93 12.16
CA TRP A 4 -0.31 18.44 11.44
C TRP A 4 0.71 17.90 12.45
N VAL A 5 1.44 16.87 12.05
CA VAL A 5 2.60 16.34 12.76
C VAL A 5 3.84 16.71 11.95
N THR A 6 4.86 17.20 12.61
CA THR A 6 6.11 17.64 11.98
C THR A 6 7.25 16.65 12.13
N GLU A 7 7.01 15.49 12.73
CA GLU A 7 7.98 14.42 12.94
C GLU A 7 7.71 13.20 12.04
N GLY A 8 8.69 12.33 11.95
CA GLY A 8 8.62 11.10 11.17
C GLY A 8 9.07 11.29 9.73
N ILE A 9 8.47 10.56 8.79
CA ILE A 9 8.84 10.61 7.38
C ILE A 9 8.52 11.97 6.72
N PHE A 10 7.76 12.84 7.39
CA PHE A 10 7.32 14.14 6.90
C PHE A 10 7.91 15.32 7.71
N ASP A 11 9.02 15.13 8.39
CA ASP A 11 9.69 16.19 9.15
C ASP A 11 10.40 17.22 8.25
N ASP A 12 10.57 16.89 6.96
CA ASP A 12 11.21 17.75 5.98
C ASP A 12 10.20 18.74 5.37
N LYS A 13 10.61 20.00 5.23
CA LYS A 13 9.81 21.07 4.62
C LYS A 13 9.46 20.81 3.15
N THR A 14 10.15 19.89 2.50
CA THR A 14 9.91 19.48 1.10
C THR A 14 8.79 18.45 0.96
N MET A 15 8.37 17.83 2.07
CA MET A 15 7.31 16.83 2.10
C MET A 15 6.01 17.41 2.66
N PRO A 16 4.85 16.99 2.15
CA PRO A 16 3.57 17.39 2.74
C PRO A 16 3.49 16.82 4.17
N GLY A 17 3.23 17.68 5.15
CA GLY A 17 3.16 17.27 6.55
C GLY A 17 2.15 16.15 6.81
N HIS A 18 2.41 15.34 7.84
CA HIS A 18 1.51 14.27 8.27
C HIS A 18 0.26 14.86 8.91
N LYS A 19 -0.91 14.61 8.33
CA LYS A 19 -2.19 15.18 8.77
C LYS A 19 -2.82 14.32 9.86
N ILE A 20 -3.26 14.97 10.94
CA ILE A 20 -4.07 14.31 11.95
C ILE A 20 -5.52 14.24 11.43
N MET A 21 -6.02 13.03 11.24
CA MET A 21 -7.34 12.78 10.66
C MET A 21 -8.31 12.29 11.75
N VAL A 22 -9.58 12.61 11.58
CA VAL A 22 -10.65 11.97 12.35
C VAL A 22 -10.61 10.45 12.09
N PRO A 23 -10.75 9.62 13.14
CA PRO A 23 -10.72 8.17 12.98
C PRO A 23 -11.71 7.66 11.93
N PHE A 24 -11.26 6.77 11.04
CA PHE A 24 -12.09 6.24 9.95
C PHE A 24 -13.29 5.40 10.44
N ALA A 25 -13.25 4.96 11.69
CA ALA A 25 -14.36 4.24 12.31
C ALA A 25 -15.55 5.13 12.68
N PHE A 26 -15.35 6.45 12.76
CA PHE A 26 -16.41 7.38 13.10
C PHE A 26 -17.44 7.48 11.96
N ARG A 27 -18.71 7.43 12.34
CA ARG A 27 -19.85 7.49 11.43
C ARG A 27 -20.72 8.69 11.74
N GLY A 28 -21.27 9.33 10.68
CA GLY A 28 -22.14 10.49 10.83
C GLY A 28 -21.37 11.82 10.86
N ALA A 29 -22.06 12.86 11.30
CA ALA A 29 -21.53 14.20 11.44
C ALA A 29 -21.07 14.45 12.88
N TYR A 30 -19.94 15.09 13.03
CA TYR A 30 -19.38 15.51 14.30
C TYR A 30 -19.01 16.98 14.24
N THR A 31 -19.19 17.69 15.36
CA THR A 31 -18.74 19.07 15.50
C THR A 31 -17.44 19.10 16.31
N VAL A 32 -16.46 19.86 15.85
CA VAL A 32 -15.19 20.05 16.59
C VAL A 32 -15.48 20.95 17.80
N LYS A 33 -15.34 20.41 19.00
CA LYS A 33 -15.53 21.14 20.27
C LYS A 33 -14.23 21.83 20.70
N ALA A 34 -13.15 21.10 20.67
CA ALA A 34 -11.84 21.60 21.07
C ALA A 34 -10.72 20.90 20.30
N VAL A 35 -9.62 21.60 20.05
CA VAL A 35 -8.37 21.06 19.51
C VAL A 35 -7.27 21.45 20.49
N ALA A 36 -6.37 20.52 20.80
CA ALA A 36 -5.24 20.76 21.66
C ALA A 36 -4.30 21.81 21.05
N PRO A 37 -3.64 22.64 21.85
CA PRO A 37 -2.65 23.61 21.37
C PRO A 37 -1.45 22.87 20.75
N ALA A 38 -0.60 23.60 20.02
CA ALA A 38 0.66 23.06 19.52
C ALA A 38 1.58 22.66 20.70
N GLY A 39 2.16 21.47 20.62
CA GLY A 39 3.01 20.90 21.66
C GLY A 39 3.36 19.45 21.36
N ASP A 40 4.11 18.84 22.26
CA ASP A 40 4.50 17.43 22.17
C ASP A 40 3.41 16.52 22.75
N TYR A 41 2.95 15.56 21.97
CA TYR A 41 1.89 14.62 22.34
C TYR A 41 2.30 13.20 21.98
N THR A 42 1.94 12.26 22.82
CA THR A 42 2.02 10.84 22.46
C THR A 42 0.86 10.48 21.54
N VAL A 43 1.00 9.39 20.76
CA VAL A 43 -0.03 8.94 19.80
C VAL A 43 -1.36 8.56 20.47
N THR A 44 -1.35 8.28 21.78
CA THR A 44 -2.53 7.87 22.57
C THR A 44 -3.19 9.02 23.32
N GLU A 45 -2.55 10.17 23.38
CA GLU A 45 -3.14 11.35 24.04
C GLU A 45 -4.25 11.97 23.19
N THR A 46 -5.20 12.61 23.87
CA THR A 46 -6.32 13.28 23.21
C THR A 46 -5.85 14.59 22.60
N VAL A 47 -5.86 14.67 21.28
CA VAL A 47 -5.48 15.88 20.52
C VAL A 47 -6.68 16.71 20.08
N ALA A 48 -7.88 16.15 20.10
CA ALA A 48 -9.12 16.89 19.84
C ALA A 48 -10.30 16.23 20.54
N THR A 49 -11.34 17.01 20.76
CA THR A 49 -12.64 16.52 21.26
C THR A 49 -13.71 16.89 20.23
N LEU A 50 -14.45 15.88 19.79
CA LEU A 50 -15.58 16.03 18.89
C LEU A 50 -16.88 15.78 19.66
N THR A 51 -17.95 16.48 19.25
CA THR A 51 -19.31 16.23 19.76
C THR A 51 -20.11 15.55 18.67
N ASP A 52 -20.75 14.42 18.98
CA ASP A 52 -21.64 13.72 18.07
C ASP A 52 -23.02 14.39 17.95
N ALA A 53 -23.88 13.86 17.08
CA ALA A 53 -25.25 14.39 16.88
C ALA A 53 -26.15 14.26 18.12
N ALA A 54 -25.78 13.40 19.08
CA ALA A 54 -26.49 13.23 20.37
C ALA A 54 -25.96 14.17 21.46
N GLY A 55 -24.98 15.01 21.17
CA GLY A 55 -24.35 15.92 22.13
C GLY A 55 -23.29 15.27 23.02
N LYS A 56 -22.88 14.04 22.73
CA LYS A 56 -21.86 13.32 23.48
C LYS A 56 -20.46 13.69 22.99
N ASP A 57 -19.58 13.98 23.92
CA ASP A 57 -18.18 14.26 23.64
C ASP A 57 -17.39 12.97 23.39
N VAL A 58 -16.61 12.95 22.31
CA VAL A 58 -15.78 11.83 21.88
C VAL A 58 -14.35 12.31 21.73
N PRO A 59 -13.40 11.76 22.51
CA PRO A 59 -11.98 12.12 22.37
C PRO A 59 -11.39 11.53 21.08
N VAL A 60 -10.51 12.30 20.47
CA VAL A 60 -9.76 11.88 19.28
C VAL A 60 -8.28 11.86 19.60
N THR A 61 -7.63 10.76 19.26
CA THR A 61 -6.18 10.56 19.37
C THR A 61 -5.55 10.46 17.99
N MET A 62 -4.24 10.47 17.89
CA MET A 62 -3.53 10.24 16.62
C MET A 62 -3.55 8.76 16.20
N LEU A 63 -3.95 7.86 17.10
CA LEU A 63 -4.01 6.42 16.83
C LEU A 63 -5.22 6.07 15.95
N GLN A 64 -4.96 5.42 14.83
CA GLN A 64 -5.98 4.82 13.97
C GLN A 64 -6.01 3.30 14.18
N ARG A 65 -7.19 2.74 14.42
CA ARG A 65 -7.42 1.29 14.46
C ARG A 65 -8.34 0.91 13.31
N TRP A 66 -7.87 0.03 12.45
CA TRP A 66 -8.64 -0.40 11.28
C TRP A 66 -8.36 -1.86 10.94
N PRO A 67 -9.38 -2.67 10.61
CA PRO A 67 -9.19 -4.05 10.16
C PRO A 67 -8.55 -4.06 8.76
N VAL A 68 -7.35 -4.62 8.63
CA VAL A 68 -6.53 -4.53 7.41
C VAL A 68 -7.18 -5.17 6.16
N LYS A 69 -8.06 -6.15 6.34
CA LYS A 69 -8.80 -6.78 5.23
C LYS A 69 -9.97 -5.93 4.69
N VAL A 70 -10.35 -4.87 5.39
CA VAL A 70 -11.46 -3.99 5.00
C VAL A 70 -10.92 -2.74 4.32
N PRO A 71 -11.32 -2.44 3.07
CA PRO A 71 -10.91 -1.21 2.39
C PRO A 71 -11.38 0.04 3.11
N ILE A 72 -10.54 1.07 3.16
CA ILE A 72 -10.90 2.39 3.68
C ILE A 72 -11.67 3.15 2.59
N LYS A 73 -12.98 3.34 2.80
CA LYS A 73 -13.89 3.98 1.85
C LYS A 73 -14.39 5.35 2.35
N CYS A 74 -13.52 6.13 2.99
CA CYS A 74 -13.86 7.44 3.57
C CYS A 74 -13.66 8.60 2.59
N PHE A 75 -13.81 8.39 1.30
CA PHE A 75 -13.72 9.37 0.23
C PHE A 75 -15.11 9.71 -0.34
N VAL A 76 -15.20 10.77 -1.14
CA VAL A 76 -16.47 11.19 -1.78
C VAL A 76 -16.77 10.29 -2.98
N GLU A 77 -15.81 10.16 -3.89
CA GLU A 77 -15.94 9.37 -5.12
C GLU A 77 -14.59 8.84 -5.60
N ARG A 78 -14.64 7.81 -6.43
CA ARG A 78 -13.50 7.37 -7.23
C ARG A 78 -13.45 8.17 -8.52
N LEU A 79 -12.27 8.64 -8.88
CA LEU A 79 -12.01 9.36 -10.11
C LEU A 79 -11.53 8.41 -11.21
N ALA A 80 -11.87 8.74 -12.45
CA ALA A 80 -11.28 8.08 -13.61
C ALA A 80 -9.74 8.34 -13.65
N PRO A 81 -8.95 7.43 -14.19
CA PRO A 81 -7.54 7.67 -14.44
C PRO A 81 -7.36 8.69 -15.56
N GLU A 82 -6.75 9.82 -15.26
CA GLU A 82 -6.52 10.92 -16.21
C GLU A 82 -5.03 11.18 -16.44
N GLU A 83 -4.19 10.73 -15.52
CA GLU A 83 -2.76 10.98 -15.54
C GLU A 83 -1.98 9.66 -15.54
N THR A 84 -0.87 9.63 -16.27
CA THR A 84 0.07 8.50 -16.25
C THR A 84 1.09 8.67 -15.14
N LEU A 85 1.46 7.57 -14.50
CA LEU A 85 2.55 7.53 -13.54
C LEU A 85 3.88 7.58 -14.30
N GLU A 86 4.63 8.65 -14.12
CA GLU A 86 5.97 8.76 -14.67
C GLU A 86 6.92 7.84 -13.89
N THR A 87 7.39 6.77 -14.52
CA THR A 87 8.36 5.82 -13.93
C THR A 87 9.80 6.16 -14.29
N THR A 88 10.00 7.02 -15.29
CA THR A 88 11.27 7.38 -15.95
C THR A 88 11.94 6.22 -16.72
N VAL A 89 11.33 5.06 -16.77
CA VAL A 89 11.75 3.95 -17.64
C VAL A 89 11.05 4.12 -18.99
N ARG A 90 11.80 4.53 -20.02
CA ARG A 90 11.23 4.90 -21.34
C ARG A 90 10.32 3.83 -21.94
N THR A 91 10.71 2.58 -21.85
CA THR A 91 9.92 1.46 -22.40
C THR A 91 8.59 1.31 -21.69
N ILE A 92 8.56 1.48 -20.37
CA ILE A 92 7.33 1.42 -19.58
C ILE A 92 6.45 2.62 -19.91
N ASP A 93 6.99 3.83 -19.78
CA ASP A 93 6.21 5.06 -19.94
C ASP A 93 5.67 5.22 -21.39
N THR A 94 6.34 4.61 -22.39
CA THR A 94 5.93 4.71 -23.79
C THR A 94 4.98 3.60 -24.24
N PHE A 95 5.31 2.34 -23.91
CA PHE A 95 4.60 1.18 -24.45
C PHE A 95 3.62 0.55 -23.44
N PHE A 96 3.86 0.73 -22.14
CA PHE A 96 3.09 0.11 -21.07
C PHE A 96 2.75 1.12 -19.97
N PRO A 97 2.16 2.28 -20.30
CA PRO A 97 1.92 3.33 -19.33
C PRO A 97 1.01 2.85 -18.19
N VAL A 98 1.39 3.19 -16.99
CA VAL A 98 0.60 2.92 -15.78
C VAL A 98 -0.15 4.20 -15.40
N ALA A 99 -1.43 4.10 -15.13
CA ALA A 99 -2.20 5.23 -14.66
C ALA A 99 -1.93 5.52 -13.17
N VAL A 100 -1.96 6.78 -12.77
CA VAL A 100 -1.96 7.17 -11.35
C VAL A 100 -3.22 6.61 -10.69
N GLY A 101 -3.05 5.78 -9.67
CA GLY A 101 -4.14 5.00 -9.08
C GLY A 101 -4.50 3.71 -9.83
N GLY A 102 -3.70 3.33 -10.82
CA GLY A 102 -3.85 2.07 -11.56
C GLY A 102 -3.14 0.88 -10.90
N THR A 103 -3.13 -0.22 -11.62
CA THR A 103 -2.49 -1.47 -11.21
C THR A 103 -1.59 -1.99 -12.31
N TYR A 104 -0.48 -2.59 -11.94
CA TYR A 104 0.41 -3.28 -12.88
C TYR A 104 1.04 -4.52 -12.24
N CYS A 105 1.54 -5.41 -13.08
CA CYS A 105 2.24 -6.61 -12.65
C CYS A 105 3.56 -6.75 -13.42
N ILE A 106 4.58 -7.24 -12.74
CA ILE A 106 5.87 -7.63 -13.32
C ILE A 106 5.97 -9.16 -13.21
N PRO A 107 5.52 -9.91 -14.22
CA PRO A 107 5.67 -11.36 -14.23
C PRO A 107 7.06 -11.74 -14.71
N GLY A 108 7.61 -12.80 -14.14
CA GLY A 108 8.88 -13.34 -14.63
C GLY A 108 9.45 -14.41 -13.70
N PRO A 109 10.27 -15.31 -14.20
CA PRO A 109 10.93 -16.34 -13.42
C PRO A 109 11.90 -15.73 -12.40
N PHE A 110 12.40 -16.56 -11.49
CA PHE A 110 13.44 -16.14 -10.56
C PHE A 110 14.68 -15.64 -11.30
N GLY A 111 15.25 -14.52 -10.86
CA GLY A 111 16.43 -13.92 -11.49
C GLY A 111 16.14 -13.05 -12.74
N ALA A 112 14.88 -12.87 -13.13
CA ALA A 112 14.51 -12.03 -14.28
C ALA A 112 14.63 -10.50 -14.04
N GLY A 113 15.11 -10.08 -12.87
CA GLY A 113 15.28 -8.65 -12.54
C GLY A 113 14.01 -7.95 -12.02
N LYS A 114 12.99 -8.68 -11.60
CA LYS A 114 11.73 -8.09 -11.07
C LYS A 114 11.97 -7.09 -9.94
N THR A 115 12.73 -7.50 -8.93
CA THR A 115 13.06 -6.65 -7.78
C THR A 115 13.83 -5.39 -8.19
N VAL A 116 14.78 -5.52 -9.13
CA VAL A 116 15.54 -4.38 -9.66
C VAL A 116 14.61 -3.39 -10.37
N LEU A 117 13.66 -3.88 -11.16
CA LEU A 117 12.69 -3.03 -11.84
C LEU A 117 11.75 -2.34 -10.84
N GLN A 118 11.31 -3.04 -9.79
CA GLN A 118 10.54 -2.43 -8.71
C GLN A 118 11.32 -1.35 -7.95
N GLN A 119 12.58 -1.62 -7.60
CA GLN A 119 13.44 -0.63 -6.94
C GLN A 119 13.66 0.59 -7.83
N THR A 120 13.87 0.40 -9.12
CA THR A 120 13.98 1.50 -10.10
C THR A 120 12.70 2.33 -10.12
N THR A 121 11.54 1.67 -10.17
CA THR A 121 10.23 2.35 -10.11
C THR A 121 10.06 3.10 -8.79
N ALA A 122 10.41 2.49 -7.65
CA ALA A 122 10.36 3.13 -6.34
C ALA A 122 11.20 4.41 -6.28
N ARG A 123 12.41 4.37 -6.87
CA ARG A 123 13.35 5.48 -6.87
C ARG A 123 12.86 6.68 -7.70
N TYR A 124 12.34 6.41 -8.87
CA TYR A 124 12.08 7.44 -9.87
C TYR A 124 10.62 7.82 -10.03
N ALA A 125 9.68 6.98 -9.58
CA ALA A 125 8.26 7.26 -9.73
C ALA A 125 7.85 8.58 -9.06
N LYS A 126 6.97 9.30 -9.76
CA LYS A 126 6.44 10.59 -9.30
C LYS A 126 5.32 10.37 -8.28
N VAL A 127 5.69 9.89 -7.11
CA VAL A 127 4.78 9.64 -5.97
C VAL A 127 5.31 10.30 -4.70
N ASP A 128 4.45 10.48 -3.72
CA ASP A 128 4.81 11.09 -2.45
C ASP A 128 5.34 10.06 -1.46
N VAL A 129 4.73 8.87 -1.44
CA VAL A 129 5.09 7.78 -0.52
C VAL A 129 5.21 6.48 -1.30
N VAL A 130 6.22 5.69 -0.97
CA VAL A 130 6.40 4.31 -1.46
C VAL A 130 6.19 3.34 -0.30
N ILE A 131 5.41 2.30 -0.52
CA ILE A 131 5.24 1.21 0.44
C ILE A 131 5.71 -0.08 -0.21
N SER A 132 6.80 -0.61 0.31
CA SER A 132 7.37 -1.88 -0.14
C SER A 132 6.90 -3.00 0.78
N ALA A 133 6.15 -3.95 0.24
CA ALA A 133 5.67 -5.13 0.94
C ALA A 133 6.43 -6.37 0.46
N ALA A 134 7.43 -6.80 1.23
CA ALA A 134 8.12 -8.06 1.02
C ALA A 134 7.32 -9.18 1.68
N CYS A 135 6.70 -10.04 0.89
CA CYS A 135 5.87 -11.14 1.36
C CYS A 135 6.59 -12.48 1.14
N GLY A 136 7.11 -13.05 2.22
CA GLY A 136 7.78 -14.36 2.19
C GLY A 136 9.13 -14.36 1.47
N GLU A 137 9.79 -13.21 1.38
CA GLU A 137 11.09 -13.09 0.75
C GLU A 137 12.21 -13.77 1.57
N ARG A 138 13.33 -14.06 0.93
CA ARG A 138 14.49 -14.62 1.61
C ARG A 138 15.11 -13.56 2.51
N ALA A 139 15.56 -13.98 3.70
CA ALA A 139 16.15 -13.04 4.67
C ALA A 139 17.34 -12.26 4.07
N GLY A 140 18.15 -12.89 3.20
CA GLY A 140 19.27 -12.22 2.51
C GLY A 140 18.82 -11.07 1.61
N GLU A 141 17.78 -11.27 0.80
CA GLU A 141 17.24 -10.25 -0.12
C GLU A 141 16.65 -9.07 0.66
N VAL A 142 16.04 -9.34 1.80
CA VAL A 142 15.52 -8.30 2.70
C VAL A 142 16.64 -7.48 3.31
N VAL A 143 17.69 -8.11 3.79
CA VAL A 143 18.88 -7.43 4.35
C VAL A 143 19.55 -6.58 3.30
N GLU A 144 19.65 -7.06 2.05
CA GLU A 144 20.19 -6.31 0.93
C GLU A 144 19.34 -5.05 0.66
N THR A 145 18.03 -5.22 0.55
CA THR A 145 17.11 -4.07 0.38
C THR A 145 17.25 -3.05 1.51
N LEU A 146 17.33 -3.49 2.77
CA LEU A 146 17.49 -2.60 3.93
C LEU A 146 18.84 -1.88 3.97
N LYS A 147 19.87 -2.42 3.32
CA LYS A 147 21.18 -1.76 3.17
C LYS A 147 21.21 -0.79 2.01
N GLU A 148 20.61 -1.17 0.87
CA GLU A 148 20.65 -0.37 -0.35
C GLU A 148 19.70 0.82 -0.33
N PHE A 149 18.48 0.66 0.19
CA PHE A 149 17.47 1.74 0.18
C PHE A 149 17.92 3.03 0.89
N PRO A 150 18.63 3.00 2.03
CA PRO A 150 19.16 4.22 2.66
C PRO A 150 20.22 4.94 1.82
N GLU A 151 20.96 4.20 0.98
CA GLU A 151 22.02 4.75 0.11
C GLU A 151 21.46 5.34 -1.18
N ILE A 152 20.24 4.92 -1.58
CA ILE A 152 19.56 5.44 -2.77
C ILE A 152 19.12 6.88 -2.49
N VAL A 153 19.64 7.81 -3.30
CA VAL A 153 19.22 9.21 -3.24
C VAL A 153 17.95 9.41 -4.06
N ASP A 154 16.92 10.00 -3.46
CA ASP A 154 15.73 10.44 -4.15
C ASP A 154 16.05 11.63 -5.05
N PRO A 155 15.87 11.53 -6.38
CA PRO A 155 16.20 12.62 -7.30
C PRO A 155 15.34 13.87 -7.10
N LYS A 156 14.20 13.78 -6.42
CA LYS A 156 13.32 14.93 -6.14
C LYS A 156 13.79 15.77 -4.96
N THR A 157 14.17 15.09 -3.88
CA THR A 157 14.48 15.75 -2.60
C THR A 157 15.98 15.86 -2.35
N GLY A 158 16.80 15.08 -3.06
CA GLY A 158 18.24 14.95 -2.80
C GLY A 158 18.57 14.21 -1.49
N GLN A 159 17.57 13.67 -0.82
CA GLN A 159 17.69 12.93 0.43
C GLN A 159 17.58 11.41 0.20
N SER A 160 17.82 10.63 1.26
CA SER A 160 17.64 9.19 1.19
C SER A 160 16.20 8.82 0.84
N LEU A 161 16.03 7.84 -0.08
CA LEU A 161 14.73 7.28 -0.46
C LEU A 161 13.94 6.74 0.75
N MET A 162 14.64 6.29 1.79
CA MET A 162 14.01 5.82 3.03
C MET A 162 13.14 6.85 3.71
N LYS A 163 13.37 8.14 3.51
CA LYS A 163 12.54 9.20 4.10
C LYS A 163 11.10 9.22 3.60
N ARG A 164 10.84 8.67 2.41
CA ARG A 164 9.49 8.53 1.84
C ARG A 164 9.05 7.07 1.64
N THR A 165 9.78 6.13 2.22
CA THR A 165 9.50 4.70 2.03
C THR A 165 9.12 4.02 3.35
N VAL A 166 8.05 3.23 3.30
CA VAL A 166 7.65 2.32 4.38
C VAL A 166 7.92 0.90 3.91
N ILE A 167 8.67 0.13 4.68
CA ILE A 167 8.97 -1.26 4.36
C ILE A 167 8.23 -2.17 5.32
N ILE A 168 7.38 -3.04 4.76
CA ILE A 168 6.72 -4.13 5.50
C ILE A 168 7.40 -5.42 5.08
N CYS A 169 8.15 -5.99 5.99
CA CYS A 169 8.97 -7.14 5.70
C CYS A 169 8.45 -8.39 6.38
N ASN A 170 8.17 -9.41 5.57
CA ASN A 170 7.88 -10.77 6.01
C ASN A 170 8.81 -11.73 5.30
N THR A 171 9.63 -12.45 6.06
CA THR A 171 10.52 -13.48 5.51
C THR A 171 9.80 -14.82 5.38
N SER A 172 10.38 -15.71 4.57
CA SER A 172 9.83 -17.06 4.34
C SER A 172 9.77 -17.93 5.60
N SER A 173 10.54 -17.60 6.64
CA SER A 173 10.54 -18.29 7.94
C SER A 173 9.46 -17.81 8.91
N MET A 174 8.80 -16.70 8.61
CA MET A 174 7.75 -16.15 9.47
C MET A 174 6.44 -16.95 9.38
N PRO A 175 5.56 -16.87 10.41
CA PRO A 175 4.29 -17.59 10.42
C PRO A 175 3.42 -17.28 9.19
N VAL A 176 2.71 -18.31 8.70
CA VAL A 176 1.87 -18.21 7.50
C VAL A 176 0.82 -17.08 7.60
N ALA A 177 0.17 -16.94 8.75
CA ALA A 177 -0.82 -15.90 8.97
C ALA A 177 -0.21 -14.48 8.87
N SER A 178 1.03 -14.30 9.33
CA SER A 178 1.76 -13.06 9.20
C SER A 178 2.11 -12.75 7.73
N ARG A 179 2.54 -13.76 6.97
CA ARG A 179 2.79 -13.62 5.53
C ARG A 179 1.52 -13.24 4.77
N GLU A 180 0.40 -13.88 5.08
CA GLU A 180 -0.90 -13.56 4.45
C GLU A 180 -1.37 -12.15 4.80
N ALA A 181 -1.17 -11.70 6.04
CA ALA A 181 -1.61 -10.39 6.50
C ALA A 181 -0.74 -9.22 6.00
N SER A 182 0.52 -9.46 5.64
CA SER A 182 1.49 -8.39 5.27
C SER A 182 1.03 -7.54 4.11
N VAL A 183 0.48 -8.15 3.09
CA VAL A 183 -0.01 -7.48 1.87
C VAL A 183 -1.20 -6.57 2.19
N TYR A 184 -2.13 -7.03 3.02
CA TYR A 184 -3.26 -6.23 3.48
C TYR A 184 -2.82 -5.07 4.37
N THR A 185 -1.81 -5.27 5.21
CA THR A 185 -1.23 -4.21 6.03
C THR A 185 -0.62 -3.12 5.15
N ALA A 186 0.12 -3.49 4.12
CA ALA A 186 0.72 -2.57 3.17
C ALA A 186 -0.33 -1.70 2.47
N VAL A 187 -1.36 -2.32 1.90
CA VAL A 187 -2.38 -1.55 1.18
C VAL A 187 -3.26 -0.72 2.12
N THR A 188 -3.46 -1.15 3.37
CA THR A 188 -4.17 -0.33 4.38
C THR A 188 -3.38 0.92 4.74
N LEU A 189 -2.05 0.82 4.91
CA LEU A 189 -1.19 1.99 5.09
C LEU A 189 -1.21 2.90 3.87
N ALA A 190 -1.23 2.35 2.66
CA ALA A 190 -1.36 3.14 1.44
C ALA A 190 -2.69 3.91 1.40
N GLU A 191 -3.79 3.27 1.76
CA GLU A 191 -5.09 3.95 1.86
C GLU A 191 -5.11 5.02 2.94
N TYR A 192 -4.40 4.81 4.06
CA TYR A 192 -4.24 5.81 5.11
C TYR A 192 -3.55 7.07 4.57
N PHE A 193 -2.43 6.93 3.87
CA PHE A 193 -1.74 8.07 3.26
C PHE A 193 -2.55 8.70 2.12
N ARG A 194 -3.26 7.90 1.31
CA ARG A 194 -4.19 8.41 0.30
C ARG A 194 -5.24 9.34 0.91
N GLN A 195 -5.76 9.01 2.09
CA GLN A 195 -6.75 9.84 2.79
C GLN A 195 -6.18 11.19 3.26
N MET A 196 -4.86 11.36 3.25
CA MET A 196 -4.20 12.65 3.45
C MET A 196 -4.11 13.49 2.17
N GLY A 197 -4.48 12.94 1.01
CA GLY A 197 -4.34 13.57 -0.30
C GLY A 197 -2.98 13.32 -0.95
N LEU A 198 -2.31 12.21 -0.61
CA LEU A 198 -1.00 11.83 -1.15
C LEU A 198 -1.15 10.79 -2.26
N ASN A 199 -0.20 10.80 -3.18
CA ASN A 199 -0.04 9.78 -4.20
C ASN A 199 0.91 8.70 -3.67
N VAL A 200 0.39 7.48 -3.54
CA VAL A 200 1.12 6.36 -2.92
C VAL A 200 1.36 5.26 -3.95
N LEU A 201 2.56 4.73 -3.97
CA LEU A 201 2.93 3.54 -4.75
C LEU A 201 3.13 2.37 -3.79
N VAL A 202 2.37 1.30 -3.97
CA VAL A 202 2.55 0.03 -3.27
C VAL A 202 3.27 -0.95 -4.18
N LEU A 203 4.37 -1.51 -3.70
CA LEU A 203 5.15 -2.53 -4.37
C LEU A 203 5.04 -3.83 -3.57
N ALA A 204 4.38 -4.83 -4.13
CA ALA A 204 4.22 -6.14 -3.49
C ALA A 204 5.16 -7.17 -4.13
N ASP A 205 6.18 -7.58 -3.37
CA ASP A 205 7.16 -8.60 -3.79
C ASP A 205 7.15 -9.80 -2.82
N SER A 206 6.71 -10.99 -3.21
CA SER A 206 5.98 -11.28 -4.43
C SER A 206 4.56 -11.77 -4.10
N THR A 207 3.62 -11.46 -4.96
CA THR A 207 2.23 -11.91 -4.80
C THR A 207 2.10 -13.43 -4.93
N SER A 208 3.02 -14.11 -5.63
CA SER A 208 3.07 -15.58 -5.68
C SER A 208 3.31 -16.19 -4.30
N ARG A 209 4.18 -15.62 -3.49
CA ARG A 209 4.43 -16.10 -2.12
C ARG A 209 3.27 -15.80 -1.18
N TRP A 210 2.56 -14.70 -1.41
CA TRP A 210 1.30 -14.42 -0.73
C TRP A 210 0.25 -15.48 -1.06
N ALA A 211 0.11 -15.86 -2.35
CA ALA A 211 -0.78 -16.95 -2.77
C ALA A 211 -0.38 -18.30 -2.15
N GLN A 212 0.92 -18.59 -2.03
CA GLN A 212 1.41 -19.77 -1.31
C GLN A 212 0.99 -19.75 0.16
N ALA A 213 1.08 -18.61 0.83
CA ALA A 213 0.61 -18.49 2.21
C ALA A 213 -0.90 -18.74 2.33
N MET A 214 -1.71 -18.27 1.38
CA MET A 214 -3.15 -18.61 1.32
C MET A 214 -3.37 -20.11 1.12
N ARG A 215 -2.60 -20.79 0.27
CA ARG A 215 -2.67 -22.23 0.06
C ARG A 215 -2.33 -23.00 1.32
N GLU A 216 -1.24 -22.62 2.01
CA GLU A 216 -0.86 -23.26 3.27
C GLU A 216 -1.92 -23.07 4.37
N LEU A 217 -2.54 -21.89 4.44
CA LEU A 217 -3.58 -21.59 5.41
C LEU A 217 -4.85 -22.38 5.14
N SER A 218 -5.33 -22.42 3.89
CA SER A 218 -6.52 -23.19 3.50
C SER A 218 -6.33 -24.69 3.72
N GLY A 219 -5.13 -25.22 3.44
CA GLY A 219 -4.79 -26.61 3.73
C GLY A 219 -4.84 -26.96 5.23
N ARG A 220 -4.38 -26.03 6.10
CA ARG A 220 -4.49 -26.22 7.56
C ARG A 220 -5.92 -26.11 8.09
N LEU A 221 -6.79 -25.37 7.39
CA LEU A 221 -8.20 -25.25 7.71
C LEU A 221 -9.06 -26.34 7.07
N GLU A 222 -8.43 -27.30 6.37
CA GLU A 222 -9.10 -28.40 5.68
C GLU A 222 -10.16 -27.94 4.67
N GLU A 223 -9.95 -26.76 4.06
CA GLU A 223 -10.82 -26.25 3.00
C GLU A 223 -10.68 -27.13 1.73
N ILE A 224 -11.74 -27.22 0.95
CA ILE A 224 -11.74 -27.97 -0.32
C ILE A 224 -10.77 -27.28 -1.28
N PRO A 225 -9.72 -27.97 -1.76
CA PRO A 225 -8.74 -27.38 -2.67
C PRO A 225 -9.32 -27.17 -4.06
N GLY A 226 -8.95 -26.04 -4.67
CA GLY A 226 -9.18 -25.78 -6.09
C GLY A 226 -8.00 -26.26 -6.95
N GLU A 227 -7.79 -25.60 -8.09
CA GLU A 227 -6.71 -25.89 -9.02
C GLU A 227 -5.34 -25.73 -8.35
N GLU A 228 -4.42 -26.64 -8.61
CA GLU A 228 -3.07 -26.72 -8.01
C GLU A 228 -3.06 -26.61 -6.47
N ALA A 229 -4.10 -27.11 -5.81
CA ALA A 229 -4.30 -27.03 -4.36
C ALA A 229 -4.40 -25.58 -3.79
N PHE A 230 -4.64 -24.58 -4.61
CA PHE A 230 -4.99 -23.25 -4.15
C PHE A 230 -6.45 -23.20 -3.66
N PRO A 231 -6.79 -22.28 -2.74
CA PRO A 231 -8.18 -22.12 -2.33
C PRO A 231 -9.04 -21.64 -3.51
N ALA A 232 -10.30 -22.10 -3.56
CA ALA A 232 -11.25 -21.73 -4.62
C ALA A 232 -11.48 -20.21 -4.74
N TYR A 233 -11.25 -19.45 -3.66
CA TYR A 233 -11.37 -18.00 -3.59
C TYR A 233 -10.09 -17.23 -3.97
N LEU A 234 -9.04 -17.89 -4.48
CA LEU A 234 -7.77 -17.24 -4.82
C LEU A 234 -7.96 -16.03 -5.75
N GLU A 235 -8.67 -16.25 -6.86
CA GLU A 235 -8.90 -15.22 -7.88
C GLU A 235 -9.63 -14.01 -7.30
N SER A 236 -10.68 -14.25 -6.51
CA SER A 236 -11.44 -13.17 -5.86
C SER A 236 -10.61 -12.40 -4.82
N ARG A 237 -9.67 -13.05 -4.12
CA ARG A 237 -8.78 -12.38 -3.16
C ARG A 237 -7.75 -11.52 -3.87
N ILE A 238 -7.19 -12.00 -4.96
CA ILE A 238 -6.25 -11.23 -5.80
C ILE A 238 -6.98 -10.01 -6.38
N ALA A 239 -8.16 -10.20 -6.94
CA ALA A 239 -8.98 -9.11 -7.45
C ALA A 239 -9.29 -8.06 -6.37
N ALA A 240 -9.76 -8.50 -5.20
CA ALA A 240 -10.07 -7.60 -4.09
C ALA A 240 -8.85 -6.80 -3.58
N PHE A 241 -7.66 -7.38 -3.65
CA PHE A 241 -6.42 -6.67 -3.32
C PHE A 241 -6.13 -5.56 -4.34
N TYR A 242 -6.11 -5.87 -5.62
CA TYR A 242 -5.83 -4.88 -6.66
C TYR A 242 -6.94 -3.82 -6.80
N GLU A 243 -8.20 -4.16 -6.51
CA GLU A 243 -9.30 -3.20 -6.49
C GLU A 243 -9.17 -2.10 -5.43
N ARG A 244 -8.29 -2.27 -4.45
CA ARG A 244 -7.98 -1.22 -3.46
C ARG A 244 -7.17 -0.07 -4.05
N ALA A 245 -6.54 -0.27 -5.20
CA ALA A 245 -5.94 0.81 -5.97
C ALA A 245 -7.04 1.76 -6.48
N GLY A 246 -6.68 3.01 -6.67
CA GLY A 246 -7.57 4.01 -7.26
C GLY A 246 -7.17 5.43 -6.92
N ARG A 247 -7.61 6.35 -7.76
CA ARG A 247 -7.58 7.78 -7.51
C ARG A 247 -8.92 8.19 -6.92
N VAL A 248 -8.92 8.97 -5.87
CA VAL A 248 -10.13 9.35 -5.14
C VAL A 248 -10.16 10.85 -4.86
N ARG A 249 -11.38 11.40 -4.78
CA ARG A 249 -11.61 12.73 -4.26
C ARG A 249 -12.01 12.65 -2.79
N LEU A 250 -11.26 13.35 -1.96
CA LEU A 250 -11.50 13.42 -0.53
C LEU A 250 -12.58 14.44 -0.18
N ARG A 251 -13.14 14.35 1.00
CA ARG A 251 -14.10 15.33 1.52
C ARG A 251 -13.52 16.73 1.67
N SER A 252 -12.20 16.85 1.78
CA SER A 252 -11.49 18.15 1.77
C SER A 252 -11.37 18.79 0.38
N GLY A 253 -11.84 18.14 -0.68
CA GLY A 253 -11.64 18.54 -2.08
C GLY A 253 -10.30 18.12 -2.68
N ALA A 254 -9.33 17.69 -1.87
CA ALA A 254 -8.04 17.18 -2.35
C ALA A 254 -8.20 15.82 -3.04
N THR A 255 -7.29 15.49 -3.94
CA THR A 255 -7.18 14.17 -4.56
C THR A 255 -6.05 13.38 -3.94
N GLY A 256 -6.21 12.08 -3.84
CA GLY A 256 -5.17 11.15 -3.45
C GLY A 256 -5.28 9.87 -4.26
N SER A 257 -4.17 9.14 -4.38
CA SER A 257 -4.16 7.91 -5.17
C SER A 257 -3.37 6.79 -4.50
N VAL A 258 -3.76 5.55 -4.81
CA VAL A 258 -2.97 4.35 -4.51
C VAL A 258 -2.75 3.62 -5.81
N THR A 259 -1.51 3.51 -6.24
CA THR A 259 -1.08 2.69 -7.38
C THR A 259 -0.47 1.40 -6.83
N ILE A 260 -0.85 0.25 -7.35
CA ILE A 260 -0.34 -1.05 -6.88
C ILE A 260 0.45 -1.74 -7.98
N GLY A 261 1.72 -2.00 -7.72
CA GLY A 261 2.60 -2.83 -8.53
C GLY A 261 2.92 -4.14 -7.83
N GLY A 262 2.55 -5.25 -8.44
CA GLY A 262 2.88 -6.58 -7.93
C GLY A 262 3.92 -7.29 -8.77
N THR A 263 4.71 -8.18 -8.17
CA THR A 263 5.50 -9.16 -8.92
C THR A 263 4.86 -10.52 -8.83
N VAL A 264 4.94 -11.26 -9.91
CA VAL A 264 4.53 -12.66 -9.98
C VAL A 264 5.71 -13.49 -10.45
N SER A 265 5.96 -14.60 -9.76
CA SER A 265 7.00 -15.56 -10.12
C SER A 265 6.33 -16.86 -10.55
N PRO A 266 6.07 -17.05 -11.85
CA PRO A 266 5.46 -18.27 -12.36
C PRO A 266 6.29 -19.48 -11.98
N ALA A 267 5.69 -20.50 -11.37
CA ALA A 267 6.38 -21.72 -10.99
C ALA A 267 6.88 -22.46 -12.25
N GLY A 268 8.18 -22.74 -12.29
CA GLY A 268 8.78 -23.39 -13.48
C GLY A 268 8.69 -22.57 -14.78
N GLY A 269 8.38 -21.27 -14.71
CA GLY A 269 8.17 -20.43 -15.89
C GLY A 269 6.81 -20.65 -16.57
N ASN A 270 5.89 -21.36 -15.93
CA ASN A 270 4.56 -21.61 -16.47
C ASN A 270 3.63 -20.42 -16.20
N PHE A 271 3.32 -19.64 -17.24
CA PHE A 271 2.39 -18.50 -17.14
C PHE A 271 0.92 -18.92 -17.06
N ASP A 272 0.59 -20.18 -17.26
CA ASP A 272 -0.79 -20.71 -17.15
C ASP A 272 -1.14 -21.10 -15.71
N GLU A 273 -0.21 -20.92 -14.75
CA GLU A 273 -0.52 -21.20 -13.33
C GLU A 273 -1.63 -20.28 -12.81
N PRO A 274 -2.47 -20.75 -11.86
CA PRO A 274 -3.64 -20.01 -11.37
C PRO A 274 -3.34 -18.62 -10.85
N VAL A 275 -2.22 -18.42 -10.12
CA VAL A 275 -1.85 -17.14 -9.53
C VAL A 275 -1.50 -16.12 -10.61
N THR A 276 -0.70 -16.52 -11.59
CA THR A 276 -0.28 -15.68 -12.71
C THR A 276 -1.48 -15.27 -13.54
N GLN A 277 -2.32 -16.24 -13.93
CA GLN A 277 -3.52 -15.97 -14.69
C GLN A 277 -4.50 -15.06 -13.95
N ALA A 278 -4.75 -15.32 -12.67
CA ALA A 278 -5.64 -14.48 -11.86
C ALA A 278 -5.12 -13.03 -11.77
N THR A 279 -3.80 -12.86 -11.64
CA THR A 279 -3.19 -11.54 -11.57
C THR A 279 -3.28 -10.81 -12.90
N LEU A 280 -2.90 -11.45 -14.00
CA LEU A 280 -2.91 -10.84 -15.34
C LEU A 280 -4.31 -10.43 -15.81
N LYS A 281 -5.35 -11.15 -15.38
CA LYS A 281 -6.75 -10.80 -15.68
C LYS A 281 -7.22 -9.51 -14.97
N VAL A 282 -6.62 -9.16 -13.84
CA VAL A 282 -7.08 -8.07 -12.97
C VAL A 282 -6.29 -6.79 -13.17
N VAL A 283 -4.98 -6.90 -13.44
CA VAL A 283 -4.12 -5.72 -13.59
C VAL A 283 -4.40 -4.99 -14.90
N GLY A 284 -4.38 -3.65 -14.84
CA GLY A 284 -4.62 -2.80 -16.00
C GLY A 284 -3.35 -2.28 -16.69
N GLY A 285 -2.20 -2.45 -16.07
CA GLY A 285 -0.90 -2.00 -16.58
C GLY A 285 -0.11 -3.09 -17.30
N PHE A 286 1.17 -2.82 -17.53
CA PHE A 286 2.06 -3.75 -18.24
C PHE A 286 2.22 -5.10 -17.51
N HIS A 287 2.40 -6.13 -18.30
CA HIS A 287 2.63 -7.50 -17.87
C HIS A 287 3.41 -8.29 -18.94
#